data_e0601972c805a5153029069ffc678787
#
_entry.id   e0601972c805a5153029069ffc678787
#
_cell.length_a   1.000
_cell.length_b   1.000
_cell.length_c   1.000
_cell.angle_alpha   90.00
_cell.angle_beta   90.00
_cell.angle_gamma   90.00
#
_symmetry.space_group_name_H-M   'P 1'
#
loop_
_entity.id
_entity.type
_entity.pdbx_description
1 polymer ?
#
loop_
_entity_poly.entity_id
_entity_poly.type
_entity_poly.pdbx_seq_one_letter_code
_entity_poly.pdbx_strand_id
1 'polypeptide(L)'
;VSNRLFEKGITGIERCVLFLILLVLPSLGMSKELKVGAACFEKYEKLLQGKRVALVCNHTSRVGERMLYDTLRERGIKLVRLFTPEHGLAGRADAGERVKSLKSEKDFPEIVSLYDHNKRLPLDKLKGIDIVLFDLQDVGVRCYTYISTMHYVMEACAQSNVLFVVLDRPNPNGHFVDGTVLELKYKSFVGMHPVPWVHGLTVGEYARMIEGEGWLGKTLKLRLTVIPCEGYTHSTRYKPPVAPSPNLPSLLSILLYPSLAFFEGTTQSVGRGTDFPFQVVGSPKNIDEGFAFVPESRLGAKQPPFMGDTCYGINLTNEEIDSFYMNPRIRLKYLIEMRKRCTGRYFIKFFDQLAGTAALRMALEQGKTENEIRKGWQPALARFKSVRKKYLLYEDFE
;
A
#
# COMPACT_ATOMS: atom_id res chain seq x y z
N VAL A 1 8.51 -33.97 -80.36
CA VAL A 1 8.27 -34.65 -79.08
C VAL A 1 7.93 -33.58 -78.07
N SER A 2 6.67 -33.63 -77.55
CA SER A 2 5.89 -32.62 -76.87
C SER A 2 6.23 -32.57 -75.39
N ASN A 3 6.49 -31.39 -74.89
CA ASN A 3 6.40 -31.02 -73.44
C ASN A 3 5.05 -30.38 -73.16
N ARG A 4 4.21 -30.99 -72.31
CA ARG A 4 3.07 -30.36 -71.67
C ARG A 4 3.38 -30.13 -70.19
N LEU A 5 3.43 -28.85 -69.84
CA LEU A 5 3.47 -28.37 -68.47
C LEU A 5 2.07 -28.47 -67.83
N PHE A 6 2.02 -29.10 -66.65
CA PHE A 6 0.82 -29.11 -65.79
C PHE A 6 0.76 -27.81 -64.98
N GLU A 7 -0.18 -26.94 -65.31
CA GLU A 7 -0.66 -25.91 -64.39
C GLU A 7 -1.65 -26.56 -63.40
N LYS A 8 -1.27 -26.67 -62.12
CA LYS A 8 -2.20 -26.95 -61.04
C LYS A 8 -2.74 -25.64 -60.51
N GLY A 9 -3.96 -25.28 -60.84
CA GLY A 9 -4.69 -24.17 -60.26
C GLY A 9 -4.98 -24.47 -58.77
N ILE A 10 -4.66 -23.53 -57.95
CA ILE A 10 -5.03 -23.47 -56.53
C ILE A 10 -6.54 -23.42 -56.40
N THR A 11 -7.18 -24.42 -55.82
CA THR A 11 -8.62 -24.52 -55.69
C THR A 11 -9.16 -23.48 -54.71
N GLY A 12 -10.41 -23.00 -54.93
CA GLY A 12 -11.04 -21.94 -54.14
C GLY A 12 -11.10 -22.15 -52.63
N ILE A 13 -10.94 -23.40 -52.19
CA ILE A 13 -10.92 -23.79 -50.74
C ILE A 13 -9.65 -23.29 -50.05
N GLU A 14 -8.48 -23.33 -50.71
CA GLU A 14 -7.23 -22.87 -50.11
C GLU A 14 -7.21 -21.34 -49.95
N ARG A 15 -7.91 -20.58 -50.79
CA ARG A 15 -8.05 -19.12 -50.65
C ARG A 15 -8.98 -18.74 -49.51
N CYS A 16 -10.04 -19.51 -49.23
CA CYS A 16 -10.93 -19.29 -48.08
C CYS A 16 -10.23 -19.60 -46.73
N VAL A 17 -9.38 -20.62 -46.66
CA VAL A 17 -8.63 -20.96 -45.44
C VAL A 17 -7.56 -19.89 -45.13
N LEU A 18 -6.89 -19.34 -46.17
CA LEU A 18 -5.93 -18.24 -45.93
C LEU A 18 -6.61 -16.94 -45.51
N PHE A 19 -7.84 -16.64 -45.96
CA PHE A 19 -8.63 -15.49 -45.53
C PHE A 19 -9.22 -15.63 -44.14
N LEU A 20 -9.55 -16.87 -43.69
CA LEU A 20 -10.05 -17.12 -42.33
C LEU A 20 -8.92 -17.07 -41.28
N ILE A 21 -7.69 -17.42 -41.62
CA ILE A 21 -6.55 -17.33 -40.72
C ILE A 21 -6.11 -15.85 -40.49
N LEU A 22 -6.37 -14.96 -41.44
CA LEU A 22 -6.08 -13.53 -41.29
C LEU A 22 -7.14 -12.76 -40.46
N LEU A 23 -8.31 -13.36 -40.17
CA LEU A 23 -9.38 -12.76 -39.38
C LEU A 23 -9.37 -13.17 -37.89
N VAL A 24 -8.47 -14.07 -37.49
CA VAL A 24 -8.27 -14.49 -36.09
C VAL A 24 -6.85 -14.11 -35.63
N LEU A 25 -6.35 -12.95 -36.03
CA LEU A 25 -5.33 -12.29 -35.22
C LEU A 25 -6.07 -11.75 -33.99
N PRO A 26 -5.82 -12.30 -32.78
CA PRO A 26 -6.27 -11.63 -31.59
C PRO A 26 -5.68 -10.23 -31.70
N SER A 27 -6.52 -9.21 -31.61
CA SER A 27 -6.07 -7.86 -31.34
C SER A 27 -5.22 -7.99 -30.08
N LEU A 28 -3.90 -8.05 -30.23
CA LEU A 28 -2.95 -7.80 -29.17
C LEU A 28 -3.28 -6.39 -28.72
N GLY A 29 -4.24 -6.29 -27.79
CA GLY A 29 -4.57 -5.05 -27.13
C GLY A 29 -3.25 -4.53 -26.59
N MET A 30 -2.72 -3.46 -27.17
CA MET A 30 -1.58 -2.76 -26.61
C MET A 30 -1.95 -2.49 -25.16
N SER A 31 -1.30 -3.19 -24.23
CA SER A 31 -1.43 -2.93 -22.81
C SER A 31 -1.23 -1.42 -22.63
N LYS A 32 -2.27 -0.71 -22.20
CA LYS A 32 -2.14 0.72 -21.93
C LYS A 32 -1.00 0.89 -20.94
N GLU A 33 -0.08 1.80 -21.26
CA GLU A 33 0.99 2.15 -20.33
C GLU A 33 0.41 2.53 -18.98
N LEU A 34 0.99 1.99 -17.91
CA LEU A 34 0.56 2.27 -16.55
C LEU A 34 0.80 3.74 -16.20
N LYS A 35 -0.28 4.48 -15.90
CA LYS A 35 -0.22 5.86 -15.40
C LYS A 35 -0.90 5.95 -14.05
N VAL A 36 -0.24 6.55 -13.07
CA VAL A 36 -0.84 6.88 -11.77
C VAL A 36 -1.87 8.01 -11.94
N GLY A 37 -2.88 8.07 -11.06
CA GLY A 37 -3.90 9.12 -11.12
C GLY A 37 -3.32 10.54 -11.17
N ALA A 38 -2.22 10.77 -10.46
CA ALA A 38 -1.50 12.04 -10.48
C ALA A 38 -0.99 12.46 -11.89
N ALA A 39 -0.71 11.50 -12.77
CA ALA A 39 -0.24 11.76 -14.13
C ALA A 39 -1.39 12.03 -15.11
N CYS A 40 -2.64 11.75 -14.75
CA CYS A 40 -3.82 11.93 -15.58
C CYS A 40 -4.40 13.37 -15.43
N PHE A 41 -3.58 14.40 -15.68
CA PHE A 41 -3.94 15.82 -15.45
C PHE A 41 -5.22 16.23 -16.17
N GLU A 42 -5.44 15.75 -17.38
CA GLU A 42 -6.62 16.06 -18.19
C GLU A 42 -7.95 15.70 -17.48
N LYS A 43 -7.91 14.78 -16.51
CA LYS A 43 -9.09 14.36 -15.74
C LYS A 43 -9.41 15.28 -14.56
N TYR A 44 -8.45 16.08 -14.07
CA TYR A 44 -8.67 16.86 -12.86
C TYR A 44 -8.16 18.29 -12.88
N GLU A 45 -7.34 18.70 -13.86
CA GLU A 45 -6.80 20.05 -13.94
C GLU A 45 -7.90 21.12 -13.95
N LYS A 46 -8.96 20.93 -14.75
CA LYS A 46 -10.11 21.85 -14.80
C LYS A 46 -10.80 22.03 -13.45
N LEU A 47 -10.82 20.98 -12.62
CA LEU A 47 -11.39 21.01 -11.29
C LEU A 47 -10.59 21.94 -10.36
N LEU A 48 -9.27 22.06 -10.57
CA LEU A 48 -8.35 22.81 -9.73
C LEU A 48 -8.21 24.29 -10.13
N GLN A 49 -8.57 24.67 -11.35
CA GLN A 49 -8.41 26.04 -11.85
C GLN A 49 -9.18 27.04 -11.01
N GLY A 50 -8.49 28.10 -10.56
CA GLY A 50 -9.06 29.17 -9.72
C GLY A 50 -9.34 28.74 -8.27
N LYS A 51 -9.02 27.49 -7.88
CA LYS A 51 -9.24 26.97 -6.52
C LYS A 51 -8.00 27.11 -5.64
N ARG A 52 -8.21 27.25 -4.34
CA ARG A 52 -7.15 27.16 -3.33
C ARG A 52 -7.00 25.69 -2.95
N VAL A 53 -5.89 25.11 -3.34
CA VAL A 53 -5.64 23.67 -3.24
C VAL A 53 -4.68 23.39 -2.10
N ALA A 54 -4.95 22.37 -1.31
CA ALA A 54 -3.99 21.73 -0.43
C ALA A 54 -3.67 20.31 -0.96
N LEU A 55 -2.47 19.82 -0.67
CA LEU A 55 -2.02 18.51 -1.12
C LEU A 55 -1.51 17.68 0.06
N VAL A 56 -2.07 16.51 0.27
CA VAL A 56 -1.49 15.48 1.14
C VAL A 56 -0.45 14.72 0.33
N CYS A 57 0.83 14.85 0.72
CA CYS A 57 1.94 14.32 -0.06
C CYS A 57 3.17 13.99 0.78
N ASN A 58 4.05 13.20 0.18
CA ASN A 58 5.42 12.97 0.63
C ASN A 58 6.34 12.75 -0.58
N HIS A 59 7.54 12.21 -0.34
CA HIS A 59 8.54 11.92 -1.37
C HIS A 59 8.07 10.98 -2.49
N THR A 60 6.99 10.19 -2.27
CA THR A 60 6.41 9.30 -3.28
C THR A 60 5.44 10.00 -4.23
N SER A 61 5.02 11.23 -3.90
CA SER A 61 4.05 12.01 -4.66
C SER A 61 4.70 12.61 -5.91
N ARG A 62 4.89 11.76 -6.93
CA ARG A 62 5.63 12.10 -8.16
C ARG A 62 4.83 11.83 -9.41
N VAL A 63 5.15 12.62 -10.45
CA VAL A 63 4.79 12.39 -11.84
C VAL A 63 6.09 12.31 -12.64
N GLY A 64 6.46 11.13 -13.09
CA GLY A 64 7.82 10.86 -13.55
C GLY A 64 8.85 11.16 -12.44
N GLU A 65 9.91 11.86 -12.79
CA GLU A 65 10.97 12.25 -11.86
C GLU A 65 10.63 13.48 -10.99
N ARG A 66 9.51 14.17 -11.26
CA ARG A 66 9.16 15.44 -10.62
C ARG A 66 8.19 15.25 -9.47
N MET A 67 8.35 16.08 -8.43
CA MET A 67 7.36 16.13 -7.34
C MET A 67 6.04 16.72 -7.86
N LEU A 68 4.92 16.14 -7.45
CA LEU A 68 3.60 16.60 -7.87
C LEU A 68 3.34 18.07 -7.49
N TYR A 69 3.79 18.51 -6.33
CA TYR A 69 3.59 19.90 -5.89
C TYR A 69 4.31 20.92 -6.80
N ASP A 70 5.48 20.58 -7.35
CA ASP A 70 6.18 21.42 -8.34
C ASP A 70 5.42 21.45 -9.67
N THR A 71 4.98 20.28 -10.13
CA THR A 71 4.19 20.16 -11.37
C THR A 71 2.88 20.95 -11.29
N LEU A 72 2.19 20.91 -10.15
CA LEU A 72 0.96 21.68 -9.95
C LEU A 72 1.22 23.20 -9.99
N ARG A 73 2.29 23.67 -9.33
CA ARG A 73 2.67 25.09 -9.32
C ARG A 73 3.03 25.61 -10.70
N GLU A 74 3.81 24.86 -11.47
CA GLU A 74 4.17 25.21 -12.86
C GLU A 74 2.96 25.29 -13.79
N ARG A 75 1.92 24.51 -13.50
CA ARG A 75 0.63 24.58 -14.22
C ARG A 75 -0.28 25.73 -13.73
N GLY A 76 0.23 26.59 -12.84
CA GLY A 76 -0.52 27.74 -12.32
C GLY A 76 -1.59 27.38 -11.29
N ILE A 77 -1.58 26.16 -10.73
CA ILE A 77 -2.50 25.78 -9.66
C ILE A 77 -2.10 26.47 -8.37
N LYS A 78 -3.06 27.15 -7.72
CA LYS A 78 -2.86 27.86 -6.45
C LYS A 78 -2.75 26.87 -5.30
N LEU A 79 -1.54 26.29 -5.13
CA LEU A 79 -1.21 25.38 -4.05
C LEU A 79 -0.84 26.20 -2.81
N VAL A 80 -1.65 26.10 -1.75
CA VAL A 80 -1.54 26.95 -0.54
C VAL A 80 -1.01 26.19 0.66
N ARG A 81 -1.18 24.86 0.75
CA ARG A 81 -0.67 24.00 1.83
C ARG A 81 -0.25 22.65 1.34
N LEU A 82 0.79 22.12 2.01
CA LEU A 82 1.18 20.71 1.94
C LEU A 82 0.89 20.07 3.30
N PHE A 83 0.19 18.96 3.29
CA PHE A 83 -0.03 18.10 4.45
C PHE A 83 0.86 16.87 4.33
N THR A 84 1.65 16.60 5.36
CA THR A 84 2.63 15.51 5.31
C THR A 84 2.30 14.41 6.33
N PRO A 85 2.29 13.12 5.91
CA PRO A 85 2.03 11.99 6.79
C PRO A 85 3.27 11.64 7.64
N GLU A 86 3.23 10.47 8.27
CA GLU A 86 4.39 9.81 8.86
C GLU A 86 5.60 9.83 7.92
N HIS A 87 6.79 9.94 8.46
CA HIS A 87 8.06 10.15 7.75
C HIS A 87 8.24 11.54 7.12
N GLY A 88 7.24 12.43 7.12
CA GLY A 88 7.33 13.80 6.62
C GLY A 88 7.42 13.94 5.10
N LEU A 89 7.64 15.16 4.61
CA LEU A 89 7.69 15.45 3.17
C LEU A 89 8.82 14.69 2.47
N ALA A 90 10.00 14.64 3.09
CA ALA A 90 11.18 13.98 2.52
C ALA A 90 11.18 12.44 2.71
N GLY A 91 10.25 11.89 3.49
CA GLY A 91 10.17 10.47 3.77
C GLY A 91 11.36 9.90 4.55
N ARG A 92 11.98 10.71 5.43
CA ARG A 92 13.25 10.35 6.10
C ARG A 92 13.14 10.23 7.61
N ALA A 93 12.05 10.67 8.23
CA ALA A 93 11.84 10.52 9.66
C ALA A 93 11.64 9.05 10.04
N ASP A 94 12.01 8.67 11.26
CA ASP A 94 11.84 7.32 11.78
C ASP A 94 10.34 6.95 11.89
N ALA A 95 10.04 5.67 11.92
CA ALA A 95 8.69 5.20 12.22
C ALA A 95 8.29 5.68 13.63
N GLY A 96 7.12 6.35 13.72
CA GLY A 96 6.66 6.93 14.98
C GLY A 96 7.32 8.28 15.37
N GLU A 97 8.31 8.77 14.63
CA GLU A 97 8.95 10.06 14.89
C GLU A 97 8.02 11.21 14.56
N ARG A 98 7.93 12.19 15.47
CA ARG A 98 7.14 13.41 15.26
C ARG A 98 7.80 14.31 14.23
N VAL A 99 7.04 14.69 13.22
CA VAL A 99 7.48 15.61 12.17
C VAL A 99 6.96 17.01 12.48
N LYS A 100 7.86 18.01 12.50
CA LYS A 100 7.47 19.40 12.73
C LYS A 100 6.87 20.03 11.47
N SER A 101 5.86 20.89 11.67
CA SER A 101 5.34 21.75 10.62
C SER A 101 6.35 22.89 10.34
N LEU A 102 6.42 23.31 9.08
CA LEU A 102 7.25 24.43 8.64
C LEU A 102 6.35 25.55 8.13
N LYS A 103 6.66 26.80 8.54
CA LYS A 103 5.96 27.97 8.03
C LYS A 103 6.21 28.16 6.54
N SER A 104 5.29 28.82 5.86
CA SER A 104 5.46 29.24 4.47
C SER A 104 6.70 30.13 4.35
N GLU A 105 7.56 29.79 3.42
CA GLU A 105 8.64 30.69 2.95
C GLU A 105 8.15 31.45 1.71
N LYS A 106 8.89 32.50 1.31
CA LYS A 106 8.54 33.26 0.11
C LYS A 106 8.44 32.28 -1.07
N ASP A 107 7.24 32.21 -1.65
CA ASP A 107 6.90 31.34 -2.80
C ASP A 107 6.80 29.82 -2.57
N PHE A 108 6.79 29.35 -1.30
CA PHE A 108 6.57 27.95 -0.99
C PHE A 108 5.36 27.74 -0.06
N PRO A 109 4.49 26.73 -0.27
CA PRO A 109 3.32 26.46 0.57
C PRO A 109 3.69 26.16 2.03
N GLU A 110 2.80 26.52 2.97
CA GLU A 110 2.91 26.07 4.37
C GLU A 110 2.92 24.53 4.41
N ILE A 111 3.88 23.93 5.13
CA ILE A 111 3.94 22.49 5.39
C ILE A 111 3.35 22.22 6.76
N VAL A 112 2.28 21.42 6.82
CA VAL A 112 1.60 21.01 8.05
C VAL A 112 1.78 19.51 8.23
N SER A 113 2.38 19.11 9.34
CA SER A 113 2.50 17.71 9.70
C SER A 113 1.15 17.15 10.18
N LEU A 114 0.77 16.00 9.63
CA LEU A 114 -0.36 15.18 10.08
C LEU A 114 0.08 14.08 11.06
N TYR A 115 1.35 14.05 11.40
CA TYR A 115 1.93 13.05 12.30
C TYR A 115 2.47 13.74 13.56
N ASP A 116 1.56 14.39 14.28
CA ASP A 116 1.78 14.99 15.61
C ASP A 116 1.10 14.14 16.71
N HIS A 117 0.87 14.75 17.86
CA HIS A 117 0.22 14.12 19.00
C HIS A 117 -1.17 13.52 18.70
N ASN A 118 -1.97 14.23 17.89
CA ASN A 118 -3.36 13.88 17.65
C ASN A 118 -3.55 13.09 16.35
N LYS A 119 -2.56 13.10 15.46
CA LYS A 119 -2.59 12.45 14.12
C LYS A 119 -3.82 12.84 13.28
N ARG A 120 -4.44 13.99 13.59
CA ARG A 120 -5.64 14.51 12.93
C ARG A 120 -5.32 15.83 12.24
N LEU A 121 -6.00 16.10 11.13
CA LEU A 121 -5.93 17.39 10.47
C LEU A 121 -6.77 18.43 11.27
N PRO A 122 -6.16 19.49 11.83
CA PRO A 122 -6.90 20.55 12.50
C PRO A 122 -7.80 21.30 11.52
N LEU A 123 -9.06 21.56 11.89
CA LEU A 123 -10.05 22.19 11.00
C LEU A 123 -9.67 23.63 10.60
N ASP A 124 -8.96 24.35 11.45
CA ASP A 124 -8.45 25.68 11.14
C ASP A 124 -7.46 25.67 9.96
N LYS A 125 -6.75 24.55 9.75
CA LYS A 125 -5.86 24.36 8.61
C LYS A 125 -6.60 24.13 7.28
N LEU A 126 -7.90 23.90 7.31
CA LEU A 126 -8.75 23.86 6.13
C LEU A 126 -9.43 25.20 5.80
N LYS A 127 -9.31 26.20 6.67
CA LYS A 127 -9.85 27.55 6.39
C LYS A 127 -9.22 28.11 5.11
N GLY A 128 -10.10 28.47 4.18
CA GLY A 128 -9.69 29.03 2.90
C GLY A 128 -9.15 27.99 1.89
N ILE A 129 -9.36 26.70 2.12
CA ILE A 129 -9.10 25.62 1.16
C ILE A 129 -10.41 25.25 0.47
N ASP A 130 -10.37 25.08 -0.85
CA ASP A 130 -11.50 24.65 -1.65
C ASP A 130 -11.43 23.15 -1.96
N ILE A 131 -10.20 22.63 -2.12
CA ILE A 131 -9.91 21.23 -2.52
C ILE A 131 -8.71 20.73 -1.74
N VAL A 132 -8.81 19.49 -1.24
CA VAL A 132 -7.66 18.72 -0.74
C VAL A 132 -7.40 17.58 -1.72
N LEU A 133 -6.20 17.56 -2.31
CA LEU A 133 -5.67 16.42 -3.07
C LEU A 133 -4.98 15.45 -2.13
N PHE A 134 -5.11 14.17 -2.38
CA PHE A 134 -4.40 13.10 -1.69
C PHE A 134 -3.60 12.28 -2.70
N ASP A 135 -2.28 12.24 -2.52
CA ASP A 135 -1.35 11.53 -3.38
C ASP A 135 -0.23 10.88 -2.57
N LEU A 136 -0.44 9.66 -2.10
CA LEU A 136 0.52 8.87 -1.33
C LEU A 136 0.58 7.43 -1.86
N GLN A 137 1.79 6.86 -1.90
CA GLN A 137 1.99 5.45 -2.25
C GLN A 137 1.77 4.57 -1.01
N ASP A 138 0.68 3.83 -0.99
CA ASP A 138 0.39 2.77 -0.01
C ASP A 138 0.96 1.42 -0.46
N VAL A 139 1.01 0.44 0.44
CA VAL A 139 1.50 -0.93 0.15
C VAL A 139 0.45 -2.02 0.38
N GLY A 140 -0.81 -1.64 0.63
CA GLY A 140 -1.94 -2.57 0.70
C GLY A 140 -2.05 -3.40 1.97
N VAL A 141 -1.35 -3.04 3.04
CA VAL A 141 -1.39 -3.71 4.34
C VAL A 141 -2.02 -2.80 5.38
N ARG A 142 -3.04 -3.28 6.10
CA ARG A 142 -3.86 -2.49 7.02
C ARG A 142 -3.06 -1.63 8.02
N CYS A 143 -1.91 -2.12 8.49
CA CYS A 143 -1.08 -1.39 9.45
C CYS A 143 -0.21 -0.31 8.82
N TYR A 144 -0.14 -0.22 7.50
CA TYR A 144 0.55 0.88 6.82
C TYR A 144 -0.30 2.14 6.93
N THR A 145 0.20 3.15 7.65
CA THR A 145 -0.63 4.20 8.29
C THR A 145 -1.24 5.24 7.36
N TYR A 146 -0.91 5.22 6.05
CA TYR A 146 -1.42 6.23 5.11
C TYR A 146 -2.93 6.16 4.90
N ILE A 147 -3.54 4.97 4.95
CA ILE A 147 -5.00 4.83 4.91
C ILE A 147 -5.67 5.40 6.18
N SER A 148 -5.00 5.37 7.33
CA SER A 148 -5.48 5.99 8.56
C SER A 148 -5.35 7.51 8.52
N THR A 149 -4.24 8.03 7.98
CA THR A 149 -4.05 9.45 7.68
C THR A 149 -5.14 9.93 6.71
N MET A 150 -5.41 9.16 5.64
CA MET A 150 -6.47 9.47 4.67
C MET A 150 -7.83 9.59 5.37
N HIS A 151 -8.19 8.66 6.24
CA HIS A 151 -9.45 8.69 6.99
C HIS A 151 -9.61 10.02 7.77
N TYR A 152 -8.60 10.42 8.51
CA TYR A 152 -8.68 11.68 9.29
C TYR A 152 -8.74 12.93 8.41
N VAL A 153 -8.08 12.92 7.25
CA VAL A 153 -8.22 14.02 6.29
C VAL A 153 -9.61 14.05 5.67
N MET A 154 -10.17 12.89 5.31
CA MET A 154 -11.55 12.76 4.81
C MET A 154 -12.56 13.26 5.83
N GLU A 155 -12.39 12.87 7.11
CA GLU A 155 -13.25 13.34 8.22
C GLU A 155 -13.22 14.87 8.34
N ALA A 156 -12.03 15.48 8.33
CA ALA A 156 -11.87 16.93 8.40
C ALA A 156 -12.47 17.65 7.17
N CYS A 157 -12.28 17.09 5.97
CA CYS A 157 -12.88 17.62 4.73
C CYS A 157 -14.40 17.55 4.78
N ALA A 158 -14.99 16.46 5.27
CA ALA A 158 -16.43 16.31 5.43
C ALA A 158 -17.00 17.34 6.42
N GLN A 159 -16.32 17.54 7.55
CA GLN A 159 -16.71 18.54 8.56
C GLN A 159 -16.63 19.99 8.04
N SER A 160 -15.69 20.26 7.13
CA SER A 160 -15.43 21.59 6.58
C SER A 160 -16.09 21.84 5.22
N ASN A 161 -16.84 20.86 4.68
CA ASN A 161 -17.44 20.88 3.33
C ASN A 161 -16.41 21.15 2.21
N VAL A 162 -15.16 20.66 2.37
CA VAL A 162 -14.08 20.76 1.39
C VAL A 162 -14.11 19.54 0.48
N LEU A 163 -13.90 19.74 -0.83
CA LEU A 163 -13.81 18.65 -1.79
C LEU A 163 -12.52 17.86 -1.54
N PHE A 164 -12.65 16.53 -1.39
CA PHE A 164 -11.51 15.63 -1.26
C PHE A 164 -11.31 14.85 -2.57
N VAL A 165 -10.10 14.93 -3.12
CA VAL A 165 -9.75 14.29 -4.39
C VAL A 165 -8.59 13.35 -4.18
N VAL A 166 -8.79 12.07 -4.44
CA VAL A 166 -7.73 11.05 -4.40
C VAL A 166 -7.14 10.88 -5.79
N LEU A 167 -5.85 11.10 -5.92
CA LEU A 167 -5.07 10.76 -7.11
C LEU A 167 -4.53 9.35 -6.90
N ASP A 168 -5.23 8.36 -7.47
CA ASP A 168 -5.01 6.96 -7.12
C ASP A 168 -3.65 6.44 -7.58
N ARG A 169 -3.13 5.44 -6.85
CA ARG A 169 -1.85 4.78 -7.13
C ARG A 169 -2.01 3.26 -7.08
N PRO A 170 -1.29 2.52 -7.93
CA PRO A 170 -1.29 1.06 -7.89
C PRO A 170 -0.88 0.54 -6.52
N ASN A 171 -1.53 -0.53 -6.09
CA ASN A 171 -1.18 -1.24 -4.87
C ASN A 171 -0.23 -2.40 -5.21
N PRO A 172 1.03 -2.43 -4.72
CA PRO A 172 1.97 -3.51 -5.01
C PRO A 172 1.56 -4.87 -4.43
N ASN A 173 0.70 -4.88 -3.39
CA ASN A 173 0.06 -6.06 -2.82
C ASN A 173 -1.44 -6.13 -3.19
N GLY A 174 -1.86 -5.52 -4.30
CA GLY A 174 -3.25 -5.46 -4.75
C GLY A 174 -3.81 -6.79 -5.26
N HIS A 175 -2.95 -7.75 -5.52
CA HIS A 175 -3.24 -9.01 -6.19
C HIS A 175 -3.77 -10.12 -5.25
N PHE A 176 -4.06 -9.82 -3.97
CA PHE A 176 -4.68 -10.78 -3.05
C PHE A 176 -5.34 -10.11 -1.85
N VAL A 177 -6.21 -10.87 -1.20
CA VAL A 177 -6.86 -10.52 0.07
C VAL A 177 -6.60 -11.63 1.08
N ASP A 178 -6.01 -11.30 2.24
CA ASP A 178 -5.63 -12.33 3.22
C ASP A 178 -5.50 -11.77 4.65
N GLY A 179 -5.50 -12.68 5.63
CA GLY A 179 -5.26 -12.39 7.03
C GLY A 179 -6.51 -12.07 7.85
N THR A 180 -6.26 -11.65 9.07
CA THR A 180 -7.32 -11.36 10.04
C THR A 180 -8.07 -10.07 9.68
N VAL A 181 -9.40 -10.12 9.70
CA VAL A 181 -10.24 -8.91 9.65
C VAL A 181 -10.21 -8.23 11.02
N LEU A 182 -10.05 -6.91 11.04
CA LEU A 182 -10.01 -6.14 12.29
C LEU A 182 -11.34 -6.24 13.06
N GLU A 183 -11.26 -6.64 14.32
CA GLU A 183 -12.33 -6.48 15.30
C GLU A 183 -12.29 -5.05 15.87
N LEU A 184 -13.40 -4.32 15.84
CA LEU A 184 -13.44 -2.88 16.18
C LEU A 184 -12.94 -2.54 17.59
N LYS A 185 -12.96 -3.50 18.53
CA LYS A 185 -12.36 -3.31 19.87
C LYS A 185 -10.85 -3.09 19.85
N TYR A 186 -10.17 -3.48 18.75
CA TYR A 186 -8.74 -3.26 18.52
C TYR A 186 -8.47 -2.05 17.60
N LYS A 187 -9.50 -1.25 17.30
CA LYS A 187 -9.36 -0.07 16.46
C LYS A 187 -8.25 0.86 16.98
N SER A 188 -7.35 1.25 16.09
CA SER A 188 -6.23 2.14 16.38
C SER A 188 -5.72 2.81 15.12
N PHE A 189 -4.67 3.62 15.20
CA PHE A 189 -4.05 4.23 14.04
C PHE A 189 -3.39 3.21 13.08
N VAL A 190 -2.99 2.04 13.56
CA VAL A 190 -2.49 0.93 12.73
C VAL A 190 -3.59 -0.06 12.28
N GLY A 191 -4.86 0.32 12.47
CA GLY A 191 -6.01 -0.48 12.07
C GLY A 191 -7.31 0.25 12.39
N MET A 192 -7.84 1.04 11.43
CA MET A 192 -9.01 1.88 11.67
C MET A 192 -10.34 1.21 11.30
N HIS A 193 -10.34 0.33 10.32
CA HIS A 193 -11.55 -0.18 9.71
C HIS A 193 -11.59 -1.72 9.75
N PRO A 194 -12.80 -2.32 9.72
CA PRO A 194 -12.98 -3.78 9.76
C PRO A 194 -12.62 -4.43 8.40
N VAL A 195 -11.37 -4.27 7.99
CA VAL A 195 -10.79 -4.85 6.77
C VAL A 195 -9.75 -5.92 7.12
N PRO A 196 -9.44 -6.85 6.19
CA PRO A 196 -8.36 -7.83 6.37
C PRO A 196 -7.00 -7.17 6.53
N TRP A 197 -6.04 -7.93 6.99
CA TRP A 197 -4.65 -7.50 7.10
C TRP A 197 -4.08 -7.06 5.74
N VAL A 198 -4.31 -7.85 4.68
CA VAL A 198 -4.10 -7.45 3.27
C VAL A 198 -5.48 -7.27 2.64
N HIS A 199 -5.81 -6.05 2.24
CA HIS A 199 -7.17 -5.70 1.83
C HIS A 199 -7.39 -5.72 0.32
N GLY A 200 -6.32 -5.79 -0.49
CA GLY A 200 -6.42 -5.88 -1.95
C GLY A 200 -7.09 -4.67 -2.62
N LEU A 201 -7.03 -3.48 -2.03
CA LEU A 201 -7.61 -2.24 -2.55
C LEU A 201 -6.50 -1.22 -2.85
N THR A 202 -6.68 -0.37 -3.87
CA THR A 202 -5.91 0.86 -4.01
C THR A 202 -6.38 1.90 -2.97
N VAL A 203 -5.63 3.00 -2.82
CA VAL A 203 -6.05 4.09 -1.90
C VAL A 203 -7.35 4.75 -2.38
N GLY A 204 -7.58 4.85 -3.70
CA GLY A 204 -8.82 5.37 -4.28
C GLY A 204 -10.02 4.49 -3.99
N GLU A 205 -9.88 3.18 -4.15
CA GLU A 205 -10.91 2.20 -3.80
C GLU A 205 -11.18 2.18 -2.30
N TYR A 206 -10.12 2.31 -1.49
CA TYR A 206 -10.24 2.36 -0.04
C TYR A 206 -10.99 3.63 0.43
N ALA A 207 -10.73 4.79 -0.21
CA ALA A 207 -11.47 6.02 0.05
C ALA A 207 -12.96 5.87 -0.27
N ARG A 208 -13.30 5.25 -1.41
CA ARG A 208 -14.70 4.93 -1.75
C ARG A 208 -15.35 4.01 -0.74
N MET A 209 -14.62 3.02 -0.20
CA MET A 209 -15.12 2.12 0.83
C MET A 209 -15.34 2.87 2.16
N ILE A 210 -14.43 3.76 2.58
CA ILE A 210 -14.61 4.58 3.79
C ILE A 210 -15.92 5.38 3.72
N GLU A 211 -16.15 6.04 2.58
CA GLU A 211 -17.35 6.85 2.35
C GLU A 211 -18.60 5.97 2.25
N GLY A 212 -18.57 4.94 1.41
CA GLY A 212 -19.74 4.11 1.09
C GLY A 212 -20.19 3.20 2.25
N GLU A 213 -19.29 2.77 3.13
CA GLU A 213 -19.62 2.02 4.35
C GLU A 213 -19.94 2.97 5.54
N GLY A 214 -19.90 4.29 5.33
CA GLY A 214 -20.24 5.31 6.35
C GLY A 214 -19.27 5.36 7.52
N TRP A 215 -18.00 5.00 7.31
CA TRP A 215 -17.00 4.93 8.40
C TRP A 215 -16.53 6.29 8.92
N LEU A 216 -16.83 7.37 8.20
CA LEU A 216 -16.62 8.75 8.70
C LEU A 216 -17.61 9.15 9.78
N GLY A 217 -18.72 8.41 9.93
CA GLY A 217 -19.85 8.72 10.80
C GLY A 217 -21.14 8.98 10.02
N LYS A 218 -22.27 8.59 10.59
CA LYS A 218 -23.57 8.59 9.88
C LYS A 218 -24.04 9.97 9.41
N THR A 219 -23.58 11.04 10.06
CA THR A 219 -24.01 12.43 9.78
C THR A 219 -23.06 13.17 8.84
N LEU A 220 -21.85 12.68 8.62
CA LEU A 220 -20.86 13.31 7.76
C LEU A 220 -21.05 12.88 6.31
N LYS A 221 -21.15 13.85 5.42
CA LYS A 221 -21.18 13.63 3.97
C LYS A 221 -19.92 14.20 3.37
N LEU A 222 -19.13 13.35 2.72
CA LEU A 222 -17.91 13.77 2.03
C LEU A 222 -18.19 14.02 0.56
N ARG A 223 -17.66 15.12 0.03
CA ARG A 223 -17.54 15.33 -1.41
C ARG A 223 -16.26 14.65 -1.87
N LEU A 224 -16.38 13.45 -2.43
CA LEU A 224 -15.25 12.62 -2.86
C LEU A 224 -15.18 12.54 -4.38
N THR A 225 -13.97 12.70 -4.93
CA THR A 225 -13.63 12.36 -6.32
C THR A 225 -12.39 11.49 -6.32
N VAL A 226 -12.37 10.42 -7.11
CA VAL A 226 -11.18 9.58 -7.30
C VAL A 226 -10.75 9.69 -8.76
N ILE A 227 -9.48 10.00 -8.97
CA ILE A 227 -8.84 10.00 -10.29
C ILE A 227 -8.10 8.67 -10.42
N PRO A 228 -8.64 7.70 -11.17
CA PRO A 228 -8.08 6.37 -11.27
C PRO A 228 -6.78 6.34 -12.07
N CYS A 229 -5.98 5.32 -11.81
CA CYS A 229 -4.85 4.93 -12.66
C CYS A 229 -5.32 4.52 -14.06
N GLU A 230 -4.47 4.63 -15.06
CA GLU A 230 -4.68 4.02 -16.38
C GLU A 230 -3.76 2.81 -16.55
N GLY A 231 -4.23 1.78 -17.24
CA GLY A 231 -3.45 0.58 -17.52
C GLY A 231 -3.15 -0.29 -16.28
N TYR A 232 -3.82 -0.05 -15.16
CA TYR A 232 -3.71 -0.86 -13.93
C TYR A 232 -4.88 -1.84 -13.83
N THR A 233 -4.56 -3.05 -13.37
CA THR A 233 -5.51 -4.06 -12.86
C THR A 233 -4.98 -4.59 -11.54
N HIS A 234 -5.80 -5.28 -10.78
CA HIS A 234 -5.34 -5.91 -9.53
C HIS A 234 -4.33 -7.04 -9.78
N SER A 235 -4.24 -7.59 -10.99
CA SER A 235 -3.21 -8.57 -11.38
C SER A 235 -1.88 -7.93 -11.80
N THR A 236 -1.80 -6.61 -11.88
CA THR A 236 -0.59 -5.89 -12.31
C THR A 236 0.55 -6.08 -11.29
N ARG A 237 1.68 -6.60 -11.74
CA ARG A 237 2.91 -6.65 -10.95
C ARG A 237 3.52 -5.26 -10.91
N TYR A 238 3.35 -4.57 -9.81
CA TYR A 238 3.77 -3.17 -9.67
C TYR A 238 4.94 -3.01 -8.72
N LYS A 239 6.01 -2.40 -9.22
CA LYS A 239 7.14 -1.93 -8.41
C LYS A 239 7.04 -0.41 -8.31
N PRO A 240 6.81 0.16 -7.12
CA PRO A 240 6.86 1.60 -6.93
C PRO A 240 8.19 2.18 -7.41
N PRO A 241 8.19 3.28 -8.18
CA PRO A 241 9.42 3.89 -8.70
C PRO A 241 10.30 4.48 -7.59
N VAL A 242 9.68 4.80 -6.46
CA VAL A 242 10.35 5.31 -5.25
C VAL A 242 9.94 4.43 -4.08
N ALA A 243 10.88 4.10 -3.20
CA ALA A 243 10.62 3.34 -1.98
C ALA A 243 9.52 4.02 -1.14
N PRO A 244 8.42 3.32 -0.78
CA PRO A 244 7.29 3.94 -0.08
C PRO A 244 7.62 4.35 1.37
N SER A 245 8.65 3.76 1.94
CA SER A 245 9.17 4.04 3.28
C SER A 245 10.69 3.80 3.29
N PRO A 246 11.46 4.48 4.15
CA PRO A 246 12.89 4.21 4.31
C PRO A 246 13.18 2.77 4.77
N ASN A 247 12.18 2.10 5.38
CA ASN A 247 12.28 0.71 5.80
C ASN A 247 11.66 -0.30 4.80
N LEU A 248 11.21 0.15 3.64
CA LEU A 248 10.76 -0.72 2.53
C LEU A 248 11.53 -0.35 1.25
N PRO A 249 12.86 -0.57 1.22
CA PRO A 249 13.73 -0.05 0.17
C PRO A 249 13.63 -0.81 -1.16
N SER A 250 13.07 -2.01 -1.16
CA SER A 250 13.04 -2.90 -2.33
C SER A 250 11.64 -3.50 -2.56
N LEU A 251 11.39 -3.99 -3.78
CA LEU A 251 10.16 -4.74 -4.07
C LEU A 251 10.04 -5.97 -3.16
N LEU A 252 11.15 -6.66 -2.89
CA LEU A 252 11.14 -7.83 -2.01
C LEU A 252 10.69 -7.45 -0.59
N SER A 253 11.19 -6.35 -0.01
CA SER A 253 10.75 -5.89 1.31
C SER A 253 9.26 -5.53 1.32
N ILE A 254 8.72 -4.95 0.24
CA ILE A 254 7.30 -4.63 0.08
C ILE A 254 6.45 -5.90 0.02
N LEU A 255 6.88 -6.92 -0.71
CA LEU A 255 6.16 -8.20 -0.83
C LEU A 255 6.28 -9.08 0.43
N LEU A 256 7.37 -8.96 1.18
CA LEU A 256 7.54 -9.60 2.49
C LEU A 256 6.76 -8.87 3.60
N TYR A 257 6.51 -7.58 3.46
CA TYR A 257 5.87 -6.75 4.49
C TYR A 257 4.56 -7.34 5.03
N PRO A 258 3.63 -7.88 4.21
CA PRO A 258 2.43 -8.54 4.71
C PRO A 258 2.69 -9.68 5.70
N SER A 259 3.82 -10.39 5.55
CA SER A 259 4.20 -11.50 6.41
C SER A 259 5.01 -11.05 7.62
N LEU A 260 5.85 -10.03 7.46
CA LEU A 260 6.83 -9.63 8.47
C LEU A 260 6.36 -8.50 9.39
N ALA A 261 5.39 -7.69 8.98
CA ALA A 261 4.91 -6.59 9.82
C ALA A 261 4.26 -7.06 11.14
N PHE A 262 3.76 -8.29 11.22
CA PHE A 262 3.31 -8.88 12.50
C PHE A 262 4.41 -8.95 13.56
N PHE A 263 5.68 -9.07 13.16
CA PHE A 263 6.80 -9.15 14.09
C PHE A 263 7.00 -7.86 14.90
N GLU A 264 6.50 -6.72 14.43
CA GLU A 264 6.51 -5.47 15.20
C GLU A 264 5.66 -5.54 16.48
N GLY A 265 4.79 -6.55 16.58
CA GLY A 265 4.06 -6.92 17.80
C GLY A 265 4.75 -8.01 18.64
N THR A 266 6.01 -8.34 18.35
CA THR A 266 6.78 -9.39 19.02
C THR A 266 8.10 -8.86 19.58
N THR A 267 8.88 -9.74 20.22
CA THR A 267 10.24 -9.47 20.69
C THR A 267 11.28 -9.79 19.61
N GLN A 268 10.93 -9.61 18.34
CA GLN A 268 11.83 -9.82 17.21
C GLN A 268 12.12 -8.50 16.50
N SER A 269 13.34 -8.32 15.99
CA SER A 269 13.67 -7.29 15.01
C SER A 269 13.25 -7.76 13.63
N VAL A 270 12.77 -6.83 12.80
CA VAL A 270 12.49 -7.03 11.37
C VAL A 270 13.61 -6.46 10.50
N GLY A 271 14.83 -6.36 11.05
CA GLY A 271 16.00 -5.85 10.34
C GLY A 271 16.04 -4.33 10.18
N ARG A 272 15.19 -3.56 10.88
CA ARG A 272 15.37 -2.10 10.96
C ARG A 272 16.75 -1.79 11.50
N GLY A 273 17.47 -0.82 10.91
CA GLY A 273 18.85 -0.54 11.24
C GLY A 273 19.88 -1.47 10.57
N THR A 274 19.47 -2.25 9.56
CA THR A 274 20.35 -3.02 8.67
C THR A 274 20.16 -2.59 7.22
N ASP A 275 20.93 -3.18 6.28
CA ASP A 275 20.68 -3.00 4.83
C ASP A 275 19.46 -3.76 4.34
N PHE A 276 18.84 -4.61 5.18
CA PHE A 276 17.79 -5.56 4.82
C PHE A 276 16.52 -5.42 5.67
N PRO A 277 15.99 -4.19 5.90
CA PRO A 277 14.76 -4.03 6.68
C PRO A 277 13.60 -4.76 5.98
N PHE A 278 12.80 -5.49 6.79
CA PHE A 278 11.73 -6.38 6.33
C PHE A 278 12.18 -7.46 5.34
N GLN A 279 13.46 -7.88 5.43
CA GLN A 279 14.02 -9.01 4.68
C GLN A 279 14.80 -9.96 5.60
N VAL A 280 14.97 -9.61 6.86
CA VAL A 280 15.54 -10.46 7.92
C VAL A 280 14.70 -10.35 9.16
N VAL A 281 14.66 -11.40 9.98
CA VAL A 281 13.96 -11.42 11.28
C VAL A 281 14.86 -12.09 12.31
N GLY A 282 14.99 -11.52 13.48
CA GLY A 282 15.82 -12.12 14.54
C GLY A 282 15.72 -11.39 15.87
N SER A 283 16.31 -12.01 16.88
CA SER A 283 16.38 -11.49 18.26
C SER A 283 17.61 -12.04 18.98
N PRO A 284 18.18 -11.30 19.95
CA PRO A 284 19.22 -11.85 20.84
C PRO A 284 18.74 -13.03 21.70
N LYS A 285 17.41 -13.22 21.81
CA LYS A 285 16.76 -14.29 22.58
C LYS A 285 16.42 -15.53 21.77
N ASN A 286 16.81 -15.59 20.51
CA ASN A 286 16.60 -16.77 19.68
C ASN A 286 17.75 -17.74 19.81
N ILE A 287 17.46 -19.02 19.55
CA ILE A 287 18.48 -20.05 19.38
C ILE A 287 19.25 -19.72 18.08
N ASP A 288 20.60 -19.76 18.17
CA ASP A 288 21.46 -19.60 17.01
C ASP A 288 21.37 -20.84 16.09
N GLU A 289 20.98 -20.63 14.87
CA GLU A 289 20.91 -21.65 13.80
C GLU A 289 21.70 -21.20 12.55
N GLY A 290 22.75 -20.39 12.74
CA GLY A 290 23.72 -20.07 11.69
C GLY A 290 23.49 -18.77 10.91
N PHE A 291 22.42 -17.98 11.20
CA PHE A 291 22.27 -16.64 10.65
C PHE A 291 22.09 -15.61 11.74
N ALA A 292 22.90 -14.55 11.66
CA ALA A 292 22.83 -13.44 12.60
C ALA A 292 23.03 -12.09 11.89
N PHE A 293 22.51 -11.02 12.52
CA PHE A 293 22.72 -9.65 12.11
C PHE A 293 22.75 -8.72 13.33
N VAL A 294 23.34 -7.54 13.18
CA VAL A 294 23.41 -6.50 14.22
C VAL A 294 22.72 -5.26 13.71
N PRO A 295 21.61 -4.80 14.34
CA PRO A 295 21.00 -3.51 14.03
C PRO A 295 21.90 -2.36 14.46
N GLU A 296 22.02 -1.33 13.59
CA GLU A 296 22.77 -0.11 13.84
C GLU A 296 21.91 1.12 13.61
N SER A 297 22.33 2.28 14.11
CA SER A 297 21.63 3.54 13.82
C SER A 297 21.74 3.90 12.33
N ARG A 298 20.61 4.06 11.65
CA ARG A 298 20.52 4.40 10.23
C ARG A 298 19.40 5.39 9.96
N LEU A 299 19.43 6.00 8.78
CA LEU A 299 18.33 6.86 8.33
C LEU A 299 17.01 6.07 8.28
N GLY A 300 15.95 6.59 8.91
CA GLY A 300 14.66 5.92 9.05
C GLY A 300 14.61 4.88 10.18
N ALA A 301 15.72 4.66 10.90
CA ALA A 301 15.83 3.78 12.05
C ALA A 301 17.01 4.22 12.95
N LYS A 302 16.94 5.43 13.51
CA LYS A 302 17.99 6.00 14.37
C LYS A 302 18.23 5.20 15.64
N GLN A 303 17.16 4.60 16.18
CA GLN A 303 17.18 3.74 17.36
C GLN A 303 16.40 2.45 17.08
N PRO A 304 16.94 1.55 16.23
CA PRO A 304 16.26 0.29 15.93
C PRO A 304 16.19 -0.61 17.17
N PRO A 305 15.19 -1.52 17.25
CA PRO A 305 15.18 -2.55 18.27
C PRO A 305 16.48 -3.37 18.26
N PHE A 306 17.05 -3.62 19.45
CA PHE A 306 18.30 -4.38 19.65
C PHE A 306 19.52 -3.73 18.97
N MET A 307 19.60 -2.40 18.95
CA MET A 307 20.73 -1.68 18.40
C MET A 307 22.02 -2.09 19.11
N GLY A 308 23.01 -2.59 18.35
CA GLY A 308 24.30 -3.08 18.85
C GLY A 308 24.30 -4.52 19.35
N ASP A 309 23.13 -5.16 19.48
CA ASP A 309 23.03 -6.56 19.89
C ASP A 309 23.05 -7.51 18.70
N THR A 310 23.66 -8.68 18.85
CA THR A 310 23.57 -9.75 17.85
C THR A 310 22.20 -10.41 17.90
N CYS A 311 21.46 -10.32 16.79
CA CYS A 311 20.15 -10.94 16.59
C CYS A 311 20.30 -12.22 15.76
N TYR A 312 19.91 -13.36 16.32
CA TYR A 312 19.88 -14.66 15.62
C TYR A 312 18.52 -14.89 14.99
N GLY A 313 18.48 -15.43 13.77
CA GLY A 313 17.19 -15.55 13.09
C GLY A 313 17.20 -16.13 11.68
N ILE A 314 16.41 -15.54 10.78
CA ILE A 314 16.25 -15.98 9.39
C ILE A 314 16.61 -14.87 8.40
N ASN A 315 17.22 -15.28 7.30
CA ASN A 315 17.52 -14.44 6.16
C ASN A 315 16.56 -14.74 5.00
N LEU A 316 15.84 -13.73 4.53
CA LEU A 316 14.85 -13.83 3.46
C LEU A 316 15.26 -13.00 2.22
N THR A 317 16.50 -12.50 2.18
CA THR A 317 16.99 -11.66 1.07
C THR A 317 17.03 -12.41 -0.27
N ASN A 318 17.04 -13.74 -0.25
CA ASN A 318 17.07 -14.61 -1.43
C ASN A 318 15.69 -15.19 -1.79
N GLU A 319 14.59 -14.73 -1.14
CA GLU A 319 13.25 -15.16 -1.53
C GLU A 319 12.93 -14.67 -2.95
N GLU A 320 12.42 -15.58 -3.78
CA GLU A 320 12.11 -15.29 -5.18
C GLU A 320 10.83 -14.44 -5.29
N ILE A 321 10.91 -13.30 -5.96
CA ILE A 321 9.81 -12.35 -6.16
C ILE A 321 8.60 -13.04 -6.81
N ASP A 322 8.82 -13.88 -7.83
CA ASP A 322 7.75 -14.57 -8.54
C ASP A 322 6.93 -15.49 -7.64
N SER A 323 7.53 -16.04 -6.59
CA SER A 323 6.83 -16.90 -5.62
C SER A 323 5.70 -16.19 -4.88
N PHE A 324 5.76 -14.84 -4.74
CA PHE A 324 4.70 -14.05 -4.11
C PHE A 324 3.50 -13.83 -5.03
N TYR A 325 3.73 -13.83 -6.35
CA TYR A 325 2.65 -13.71 -7.34
C TYR A 325 2.04 -15.08 -7.70
N MET A 326 2.84 -16.14 -7.74
CA MET A 326 2.35 -17.51 -8.01
C MET A 326 1.54 -18.09 -6.83
N ASN A 327 1.87 -17.71 -5.61
CA ASN A 327 1.18 -18.16 -4.40
C ASN A 327 0.91 -16.98 -3.46
N PRO A 328 -0.03 -16.08 -3.84
CA PRO A 328 -0.28 -14.82 -3.16
C PRO A 328 -0.97 -15.06 -1.81
N ARG A 329 -0.21 -14.95 -0.72
CA ARG A 329 -0.68 -15.10 0.66
C ARG A 329 0.32 -14.58 1.67
N ILE A 330 -0.15 -14.30 2.87
CA ILE A 330 0.69 -14.08 4.05
C ILE A 330 1.41 -15.40 4.36
N ARG A 331 2.71 -15.38 4.54
CA ARG A 331 3.53 -16.55 4.86
C ARG A 331 3.70 -16.66 6.37
N LEU A 332 2.73 -17.29 7.04
CA LEU A 332 2.74 -17.48 8.50
C LEU A 332 3.87 -18.42 8.97
N LYS A 333 4.45 -19.20 8.06
CA LYS A 333 5.59 -20.08 8.37
C LYS A 333 6.69 -19.34 9.14
N TYR A 334 7.01 -18.09 8.77
CA TYR A 334 8.04 -17.30 9.45
C TYR A 334 7.67 -16.98 10.89
N LEU A 335 6.43 -16.59 11.14
CA LEU A 335 5.94 -16.25 12.47
C LEU A 335 5.92 -17.50 13.38
N ILE A 336 5.51 -18.65 12.84
CA ILE A 336 5.49 -19.95 13.52
C ILE A 336 6.91 -20.41 13.85
N GLU A 337 7.83 -20.31 12.90
CA GLU A 337 9.23 -20.70 13.04
C GLU A 337 9.95 -19.87 14.11
N MET A 338 9.88 -18.55 13.99
CA MET A 338 10.54 -17.65 14.95
C MET A 338 9.94 -17.75 16.36
N ARG A 339 8.65 -18.12 16.47
CA ARG A 339 8.05 -18.41 17.77
C ARG A 339 8.68 -19.65 18.44
N LYS A 340 9.03 -20.69 17.67
CA LYS A 340 9.68 -21.90 18.17
C LYS A 340 11.13 -21.63 18.60
N ARG A 341 11.86 -20.76 17.90
CA ARG A 341 13.26 -20.40 18.21
C ARG A 341 13.41 -19.49 19.42
N CYS A 342 12.35 -18.74 19.78
CA CYS A 342 12.40 -17.78 20.88
C CYS A 342 12.36 -18.46 22.24
N THR A 343 13.39 -18.25 23.06
CA THR A 343 13.54 -18.86 24.39
C THR A 343 12.78 -18.11 25.52
N GLY A 344 12.12 -17.00 25.19
CA GLY A 344 11.45 -16.17 26.17
C GLY A 344 10.05 -15.72 25.75
N ARG A 345 9.65 -14.57 26.30
CA ARG A 345 8.41 -13.93 25.88
C ARG A 345 8.50 -13.56 24.43
N TYR A 346 7.53 -14.00 23.61
CA TYR A 346 7.48 -13.73 22.16
C TYR A 346 6.58 -12.56 21.82
N PHE A 347 5.32 -12.55 22.28
CA PHE A 347 4.37 -11.49 22.00
C PHE A 347 4.49 -10.33 22.99
N ILE A 348 4.37 -9.11 22.50
CA ILE A 348 4.18 -7.89 23.31
C ILE A 348 2.71 -7.47 23.30
N LYS A 349 2.31 -6.56 24.18
CA LYS A 349 0.90 -6.09 24.29
C LYS A 349 0.35 -5.53 22.99
N PHE A 350 1.20 -5.00 22.14
CA PHE A 350 0.83 -4.40 20.86
C PHE A 350 0.41 -5.42 19.80
N PHE A 351 0.74 -6.71 19.93
CA PHE A 351 0.48 -7.73 18.91
C PHE A 351 -1.01 -7.84 18.54
N ASP A 352 -1.89 -7.96 19.54
CA ASP A 352 -3.33 -8.12 19.31
C ASP A 352 -3.93 -6.88 18.64
N GLN A 353 -3.45 -5.69 19.00
CA GLN A 353 -3.87 -4.42 18.38
C GLN A 353 -3.39 -4.34 16.92
N LEU A 354 -2.16 -4.73 16.64
CA LEU A 354 -1.58 -4.79 15.31
C LEU A 354 -2.30 -5.82 14.43
N ALA A 355 -2.45 -7.06 14.93
CA ALA A 355 -3.17 -8.12 14.22
C ALA A 355 -4.68 -7.84 14.08
N GLY A 356 -5.23 -6.91 14.88
CA GLY A 356 -6.64 -6.56 14.89
C GLY A 356 -7.54 -7.60 15.56
N THR A 357 -6.96 -8.60 16.23
CA THR A 357 -7.64 -9.66 16.96
C THR A 357 -6.64 -10.40 17.86
N ALA A 358 -7.13 -10.96 18.97
CA ALA A 358 -6.33 -11.88 19.81
C ALA A 358 -6.27 -13.31 19.21
N ALA A 359 -7.15 -13.64 18.26
CA ALA A 359 -7.29 -15.00 17.74
C ALA A 359 -5.99 -15.52 17.11
N LEU A 360 -5.23 -14.67 16.39
CA LEU A 360 -3.95 -15.06 15.79
C LEU A 360 -2.92 -15.43 16.86
N ARG A 361 -2.74 -14.58 17.88
CA ARG A 361 -1.81 -14.88 18.98
C ARG A 361 -2.19 -16.17 19.68
N MET A 362 -3.45 -16.33 20.07
CA MET A 362 -3.95 -17.52 20.76
C MET A 362 -3.73 -18.79 19.93
N ALA A 363 -3.96 -18.73 18.62
CA ALA A 363 -3.73 -19.87 17.73
C ALA A 363 -2.25 -20.25 17.65
N LEU A 364 -1.35 -19.25 17.59
CA LEU A 364 0.11 -19.47 17.62
C LEU A 364 0.59 -20.02 18.98
N GLU A 365 0.04 -19.54 20.10
CA GLU A 365 0.34 -20.05 21.44
C GLU A 365 -0.13 -21.50 21.62
N GLN A 366 -1.24 -21.88 20.98
CA GLN A 366 -1.77 -23.25 20.95
C GLN A 366 -1.01 -24.18 19.98
N GLY A 367 -0.02 -23.67 19.25
CA GLY A 367 0.76 -24.44 18.29
C GLY A 367 -0.02 -24.86 17.04
N LYS A 368 -1.09 -24.14 16.68
CA LYS A 368 -1.87 -24.41 15.45
C LYS A 368 -1.01 -24.26 14.21
N THR A 369 -1.27 -25.13 13.26
CA THR A 369 -0.66 -25.09 11.93
C THR A 369 -1.16 -23.87 11.12
N GLU A 370 -0.40 -23.47 10.11
CA GLU A 370 -0.82 -22.39 9.18
C GLU A 370 -2.21 -22.68 8.59
N ASN A 371 -2.49 -23.92 8.19
CA ASN A 371 -3.77 -24.30 7.60
C ASN A 371 -4.94 -24.14 8.57
N GLU A 372 -4.78 -24.52 9.85
CA GLU A 372 -5.81 -24.33 10.88
C GLU A 372 -6.08 -22.85 11.15
N ILE A 373 -5.03 -22.03 11.20
CA ILE A 373 -5.15 -20.58 11.39
C ILE A 373 -5.93 -19.98 10.20
N ARG A 374 -5.56 -20.33 8.97
CA ARG A 374 -6.22 -19.83 7.75
C ARG A 374 -7.70 -20.23 7.65
N LYS A 375 -8.05 -21.45 8.04
CA LYS A 375 -9.46 -21.87 8.08
C LYS A 375 -10.31 -20.92 8.94
N GLY A 376 -9.76 -20.45 10.06
CA GLY A 376 -10.44 -19.48 10.95
C GLY A 376 -10.73 -18.12 10.30
N TRP A 377 -9.96 -17.71 9.28
CA TRP A 377 -10.14 -16.42 8.61
C TRP A 377 -11.19 -16.43 7.51
N GLN A 378 -11.42 -17.60 6.88
CA GLN A 378 -12.22 -17.73 5.65
C GLN A 378 -13.62 -17.09 5.72
N PRO A 379 -14.42 -17.29 6.79
CA PRO A 379 -15.76 -16.71 6.83
C PRO A 379 -15.75 -15.16 6.81
N ALA A 380 -14.78 -14.54 7.51
CA ALA A 380 -14.64 -13.10 7.55
C ALA A 380 -14.10 -12.55 6.23
N LEU A 381 -13.11 -13.24 5.63
CA LEU A 381 -12.56 -12.88 4.32
C LEU A 381 -13.63 -12.95 3.22
N ALA A 382 -14.47 -14.00 3.20
CA ALA A 382 -15.53 -14.12 2.21
C ALA A 382 -16.53 -12.95 2.30
N ARG A 383 -16.95 -12.57 3.52
CA ARG A 383 -17.80 -11.40 3.73
C ARG A 383 -17.13 -10.11 3.25
N PHE A 384 -15.86 -9.90 3.59
CA PHE A 384 -15.13 -8.71 3.15
C PHE A 384 -15.01 -8.65 1.63
N LYS A 385 -14.66 -9.74 0.96
CA LYS A 385 -14.55 -9.80 -0.51
C LYS A 385 -15.86 -9.39 -1.20
N SER A 386 -17.02 -9.81 -0.66
CA SER A 386 -18.32 -9.40 -1.18
C SER A 386 -18.57 -7.89 -1.01
N VAL A 387 -18.13 -7.29 0.10
CA VAL A 387 -18.22 -5.84 0.31
C VAL A 387 -17.24 -5.10 -0.58
N ARG A 388 -15.99 -5.58 -0.68
CA ARG A 388 -14.91 -5.01 -1.47
C ARG A 388 -15.31 -4.79 -2.94
N LYS A 389 -15.99 -5.76 -3.56
CA LYS A 389 -16.44 -5.73 -4.96
C LYS A 389 -17.24 -4.48 -5.34
N LYS A 390 -17.97 -3.87 -4.39
CA LYS A 390 -18.76 -2.65 -4.63
C LYS A 390 -17.90 -1.41 -4.89
N TYR A 391 -16.65 -1.43 -4.46
CA TYR A 391 -15.76 -0.26 -4.44
C TYR A 391 -14.62 -0.33 -5.44
N LEU A 392 -14.49 -1.47 -6.14
CA LEU A 392 -13.45 -1.65 -7.15
C LEU A 392 -13.59 -0.65 -8.31
N LEU A 393 -12.45 -0.17 -8.78
CA LEU A 393 -12.28 0.71 -9.94
C LEU A 393 -11.60 -0.01 -11.09
N TYR A 394 -10.98 -1.14 -10.81
CA TYR A 394 -10.14 -1.89 -11.74
C TYR A 394 -10.58 -3.34 -11.82
N GLU A 395 -10.17 -3.99 -12.92
CA GLU A 395 -10.35 -5.42 -13.09
C GLU A 395 -9.70 -6.17 -11.92
N ASP A 396 -10.47 -7.11 -11.34
CA ASP A 396 -10.07 -7.86 -10.16
C ASP A 396 -9.17 -9.06 -10.53
N PHE A 397 -8.50 -9.61 -9.53
CA PHE A 397 -7.71 -10.84 -9.64
C PHE A 397 -8.54 -12.12 -9.42
N GLU A 398 -9.82 -12.00 -9.01
CA GLU A 398 -10.76 -13.11 -8.73
C GLU A 398 -11.84 -13.26 -9.81
#